data_8ae5b5e47b014c4e6c02da2479f25a34
#
_entry.id   8ae5b5e47b014c4e6c02da2479f25a34
#
_cell.length_a   1.000
_cell.length_b   1.000
_cell.length_c   1.000
_cell.angle_alpha   90.00
_cell.angle_beta   90.00
_cell.angle_gamma   90.00
#
_symmetry.space_group_name_H-M   'P 1'
#
loop_
_entity.id
_entity.type
_entity.pdbx_description
1 polymer ?
#
loop_
_entity_poly.entity_id
_entity_poly.type
_entity_poly.pdbx_seq_one_letter_code
_entity_poly.pdbx_strand_id
1 'polypeptide(L)'
;MTTETTRTPPFRGNQPRTTAQLEAWHAGAQPEAALEPALPIIDPHHHLYDSPAAGSRYMLPDLLTDLACGHRIVATVYVEAYHSMWRARGDEAMRPVGEIEFARGIGAVADSEVYGPCRVAASIVGFADLSLGDGVAPVL
;
A
#
# COMPACT_ATOMS: atom_id res chain seq x y z
N MET A 1 -25.94 -8.37 -43.92
CA MET A 1 -25.99 -8.56 -42.47
C MET A 1 -24.72 -7.94 -41.86
N THR A 2 -24.80 -6.72 -41.41
CA THR A 2 -23.70 -5.99 -40.75
C THR A 2 -23.73 -6.42 -39.28
N THR A 3 -22.71 -7.13 -38.83
CA THR A 3 -22.50 -7.46 -37.42
C THR A 3 -22.12 -6.17 -36.68
N GLU A 4 -23.07 -5.61 -35.96
CA GLU A 4 -22.86 -4.53 -35.03
C GLU A 4 -21.97 -5.04 -33.87
N THR A 5 -20.71 -4.66 -33.90
CA THR A 5 -19.76 -4.97 -32.79
C THR A 5 -20.20 -4.13 -31.61
N THR A 6 -20.87 -4.71 -30.65
CA THR A 6 -21.20 -4.07 -29.36
C THR A 6 -19.90 -3.68 -28.67
N ARG A 7 -19.52 -2.43 -28.83
CA ARG A 7 -18.38 -1.85 -28.17
C ARG A 7 -18.69 -1.73 -26.67
N THR A 8 -18.05 -2.54 -25.84
CA THR A 8 -18.13 -2.41 -24.39
C THR A 8 -17.77 -0.97 -24.01
N PRO A 9 -18.61 -0.26 -23.22
CA PRO A 9 -18.29 1.10 -22.82
C PRO A 9 -16.98 1.11 -22.02
N PRO A 10 -16.16 2.16 -22.14
CA PRO A 10 -14.91 2.25 -21.41
C PRO A 10 -15.19 2.25 -19.89
N PHE A 11 -14.32 1.60 -19.13
CA PHE A 11 -14.38 1.60 -17.67
C PHE A 11 -14.37 3.04 -17.14
N ARG A 12 -15.33 3.38 -16.29
CA ARG A 12 -15.52 4.72 -15.74
C ARG A 12 -15.08 4.87 -14.28
N GLY A 13 -14.41 3.84 -13.73
CA GLY A 13 -13.85 3.89 -12.39
C GLY A 13 -12.59 4.76 -12.31
N ASN A 14 -11.99 4.81 -11.14
CA ASN A 14 -10.74 5.53 -10.93
C ASN A 14 -9.66 4.99 -11.86
N GLN A 15 -8.99 5.89 -12.56
CA GLN A 15 -7.84 5.54 -13.39
C GLN A 15 -6.57 5.64 -12.54
N PRO A 16 -5.62 4.70 -12.69
CA PRO A 16 -4.32 4.82 -12.05
C PRO A 16 -3.66 6.18 -12.41
N ARG A 17 -3.00 6.78 -11.43
CA ARG A 17 -2.23 8.01 -11.62
C ARG A 17 -0.75 7.70 -11.37
N THR A 18 0.12 8.39 -12.08
CA THR A 18 1.56 8.38 -11.74
C THR A 18 1.80 9.22 -10.50
N THR A 19 2.90 8.96 -9.79
CA THR A 19 3.31 9.78 -8.64
C THR A 19 3.36 11.27 -8.98
N ALA A 20 3.95 11.64 -10.12
CA ALA A 20 4.00 13.03 -10.55
C ALA A 20 2.62 13.68 -10.78
N GLN A 21 1.63 12.91 -11.24
CA GLN A 21 0.26 13.39 -11.39
C GLN A 21 -0.42 13.62 -10.04
N LEU A 22 -0.15 12.76 -9.05
CA LEU A 22 -0.66 12.91 -7.69
C LEU A 22 -0.04 14.12 -7.01
N GLU A 23 1.29 14.28 -7.10
CA GLU A 23 2.02 15.44 -6.56
C GLU A 23 1.50 16.76 -7.15
N ALA A 24 1.31 16.82 -8.46
CA ALA A 24 0.77 18.01 -9.12
C ALA A 24 -0.67 18.33 -8.66
N TRP A 25 -1.48 17.30 -8.41
CA TRP A 25 -2.83 17.47 -7.90
C TRP A 25 -2.83 17.99 -6.45
N HIS A 26 -2.00 17.40 -5.57
CA HIS A 26 -1.86 17.82 -4.18
C HIS A 26 -1.29 19.24 -4.06
N ALA A 27 -0.35 19.62 -4.92
CA ALA A 27 0.22 20.98 -4.92
C ALA A 27 -0.83 22.08 -5.18
N GLY A 28 -1.96 21.73 -5.81
CA GLY A 28 -3.08 22.64 -6.03
C GLY A 28 -4.10 22.68 -4.87
N ALA A 29 -3.98 21.78 -3.90
CA ALA A 29 -4.90 21.73 -2.76
C ALA A 29 -4.63 22.86 -1.77
N GLN A 30 -5.70 23.41 -1.18
CA GLN A 30 -5.58 24.35 -0.07
C GLN A 30 -5.34 23.54 1.22
N PRO A 31 -4.35 23.91 2.03
CA PRO A 31 -4.14 23.25 3.33
C PRO A 31 -5.36 23.44 4.24
N GLU A 32 -5.82 22.34 4.82
CA GLU A 32 -6.87 22.36 5.83
C GLU A 32 -6.28 21.98 7.19
N ALA A 33 -6.70 22.68 8.25
CA ALA A 33 -6.29 22.32 9.60
C ALA A 33 -7.05 21.08 10.07
N ALA A 34 -6.35 20.16 10.75
CA ALA A 34 -7.00 19.02 11.40
C ALA A 34 -8.00 19.51 12.46
N LEU A 35 -9.24 19.00 12.41
CA LEU A 35 -10.29 19.40 13.38
C LEU A 35 -9.98 18.89 14.79
N GLU A 36 -9.45 17.68 14.92
CA GLU A 36 -9.14 16.99 16.17
C GLU A 36 -7.68 16.50 16.15
N PRO A 37 -6.67 17.42 16.17
CA PRO A 37 -5.27 17.05 15.94
C PRO A 37 -4.68 16.13 17.03
N ALA A 38 -5.29 16.11 18.22
CA ALA A 38 -4.84 15.28 19.33
C ALA A 38 -5.48 13.88 19.34
N LEU A 39 -6.51 13.64 18.53
CA LEU A 39 -7.22 12.35 18.48
C LEU A 39 -6.27 11.26 17.97
N PRO A 40 -6.01 10.18 18.76
CA PRO A 40 -5.19 9.09 18.28
C PRO A 40 -5.94 8.31 17.19
N ILE A 41 -5.32 8.16 16.04
CA ILE A 41 -5.87 7.48 14.87
C ILE A 41 -4.99 6.27 14.57
N ILE A 42 -5.62 5.12 14.30
CA ILE A 42 -4.99 4.00 13.63
C ILE A 42 -5.45 4.02 12.18
N ASP A 43 -4.51 4.15 11.24
CA ASP A 43 -4.80 3.96 9.82
C ASP A 43 -4.91 2.46 9.54
N PRO A 44 -6.11 1.95 9.23
CA PRO A 44 -6.32 0.52 9.11
C PRO A 44 -5.89 -0.06 7.75
N HIS A 45 -5.40 0.76 6.80
CA HIS A 45 -5.21 0.29 5.44
C HIS A 45 -4.25 1.18 4.63
N HIS A 46 -3.01 0.78 4.52
CA HIS A 46 -2.08 1.38 3.55
C HIS A 46 -1.32 0.29 2.80
N HIS A 47 -0.81 0.65 1.64
CA HIS A 47 0.08 -0.17 0.82
C HIS A 47 1.44 0.52 0.69
N LEU A 48 2.49 -0.25 0.43
CA LEU A 48 3.77 0.27 -0.06
C LEU A 48 4.13 -0.47 -1.34
N TYR A 49 4.51 0.26 -2.36
CA TYR A 49 4.82 -0.32 -3.66
C TYR A 49 5.82 0.53 -4.43
N ASP A 50 6.56 -0.12 -5.31
CA ASP A 50 7.38 0.54 -6.33
C ASP A 50 7.15 -0.17 -7.66
N SER A 51 6.58 0.54 -8.61
CA SER A 51 6.27 0.03 -9.95
C SER A 51 6.88 0.94 -11.02
N PRO A 52 8.19 0.81 -11.28
CA PRO A 52 8.89 1.67 -12.24
C PRO A 52 8.27 1.66 -13.64
N ALA A 53 7.78 0.50 -14.09
CA ALA A 53 7.13 0.36 -15.39
C ALA A 53 5.82 1.16 -15.49
N ALA A 54 5.10 1.34 -14.39
CA ALA A 54 3.88 2.14 -14.32
C ALA A 54 4.14 3.59 -13.93
N GLY A 55 5.38 3.95 -13.60
CA GLY A 55 5.72 5.28 -13.09
C GLY A 55 5.01 5.62 -11.77
N SER A 56 4.75 4.60 -10.97
CA SER A 56 4.03 4.73 -9.70
C SER A 56 4.86 4.14 -8.57
N ARG A 57 5.07 4.95 -7.54
CA ARG A 57 5.84 4.59 -6.36
C ARG A 57 5.22 5.22 -5.12
N TYR A 58 5.10 4.43 -4.06
CA TYR A 58 4.72 4.90 -2.73
C TYR A 58 5.43 4.02 -1.69
N MET A 59 6.43 4.55 -1.04
CA MET A 59 7.31 3.83 -0.12
C MET A 59 7.35 4.54 1.24
N LEU A 60 8.11 4.03 2.20
CA LEU A 60 8.16 4.59 3.54
C LEU A 60 8.37 6.11 3.60
N PRO A 61 9.27 6.74 2.82
CA PRO A 61 9.41 8.20 2.85
C PRO A 61 8.14 8.95 2.44
N ASP A 62 7.40 8.41 1.47
CA ASP A 62 6.16 9.00 0.96
C ASP A 62 5.06 8.88 2.04
N LEU A 63 4.92 7.69 2.66
CA LEU A 63 4.01 7.46 3.78
C LEU A 63 4.31 8.39 4.97
N LEU A 64 5.59 8.56 5.34
CA LEU A 64 5.98 9.45 6.44
C LEU A 64 5.58 10.91 6.18
N THR A 65 5.60 11.33 4.92
CA THR A 65 5.12 12.67 4.52
C THR A 65 3.60 12.79 4.76
N ASP A 66 2.84 11.76 4.40
CA ASP A 66 1.38 11.74 4.61
C ASP A 66 1.03 11.65 6.10
N LEU A 67 1.78 10.88 6.89
CA LEU A 67 1.60 10.80 8.34
C LEU A 67 1.85 12.13 9.04
N ALA A 68 2.61 13.05 8.43
CA ALA A 68 2.86 14.41 8.95
C ALA A 68 1.74 15.41 8.62
N CYS A 69 0.57 14.96 8.19
CA CYS A 69 -0.56 15.77 7.72
C CYS A 69 -1.29 16.61 8.81
N GLY A 70 -0.78 16.61 10.05
CA GLY A 70 -1.38 17.35 11.17
C GLY A 70 -2.35 16.53 12.04
N HIS A 71 -2.62 15.28 11.69
CA HIS A 71 -3.32 14.32 12.52
C HIS A 71 -2.35 13.50 13.37
N ARG A 72 -2.84 12.97 14.50
CA ARG A 72 -2.04 12.08 15.36
C ARG A 72 -2.25 10.63 14.95
N ILE A 73 -1.58 10.18 13.88
CA ILE A 73 -1.57 8.78 13.49
C ILE A 73 -0.59 8.03 14.40
N VAL A 74 -1.09 7.10 15.21
CA VAL A 74 -0.29 6.36 16.20
C VAL A 74 0.17 5.00 15.71
N ALA A 75 -0.54 4.40 14.77
CA ALA A 75 -0.18 3.12 14.15
C ALA A 75 -0.82 3.01 12.77
N THR A 76 -0.27 2.14 11.92
CA THR A 76 -0.86 1.78 10.63
C THR A 76 -0.94 0.28 10.47
N VAL A 77 -1.87 -0.19 9.62
CA VAL A 77 -1.99 -1.58 9.17
C VAL A 77 -1.55 -1.64 7.71
N TYR A 78 -0.49 -2.41 7.45
CA TYR A 78 -0.08 -2.72 6.10
C TYR A 78 -1.03 -3.73 5.47
N VAL A 79 -1.47 -3.49 4.26
CA VAL A 79 -2.26 -4.45 3.46
C VAL A 79 -1.48 -4.79 2.21
N GLU A 80 -1.49 -6.05 1.81
CA GLU A 80 -0.77 -6.55 0.64
C GLU A 80 -1.10 -5.72 -0.61
N ALA A 81 -0.09 -5.49 -1.44
CA ALA A 81 -0.17 -4.66 -2.65
C ALA A 81 0.05 -5.50 -3.92
N TYR A 82 -0.73 -6.51 -4.09
CA TYR A 82 -0.80 -7.44 -5.22
C TYR A 82 0.53 -7.59 -6.00
N HIS A 83 1.30 -8.61 -5.67
CA HIS A 83 2.62 -8.92 -6.24
C HIS A 83 3.73 -7.88 -5.96
N SER A 84 3.47 -6.87 -5.14
CA SER A 84 4.51 -5.96 -4.70
C SER A 84 5.45 -6.70 -3.73
N MET A 85 6.76 -6.59 -3.93
CA MET A 85 7.79 -7.16 -3.04
C MET A 85 7.74 -8.69 -2.85
N TRP A 86 7.06 -9.42 -3.72
CA TRP A 86 7.09 -10.88 -3.72
C TRP A 86 8.50 -11.41 -4.03
N ARG A 87 8.84 -12.55 -3.46
CA ARG A 87 10.11 -13.22 -3.79
C ARG A 87 10.14 -13.56 -5.28
N ALA A 88 11.21 -13.17 -5.96
CA ALA A 88 11.40 -13.46 -7.39
C ALA A 88 11.75 -14.95 -7.67
N ARG A 89 12.16 -15.69 -6.65
CA ARG A 89 12.67 -17.05 -6.75
C ARG A 89 12.08 -17.94 -5.65
N GLY A 90 12.24 -19.25 -5.83
CA GLY A 90 11.76 -20.26 -4.90
C GLY A 90 10.36 -20.79 -5.27
N ASP A 91 9.77 -21.55 -4.37
CA ASP A 91 8.44 -22.11 -4.50
C ASP A 91 7.43 -21.01 -4.75
N GLU A 92 6.59 -21.18 -5.77
CA GLU A 92 5.62 -20.17 -6.18
C GLU A 92 4.62 -19.84 -5.09
N ALA A 93 4.15 -20.83 -4.35
CA ALA A 93 3.23 -20.65 -3.22
C ALA A 93 3.85 -19.79 -2.11
N MET A 94 5.17 -19.82 -1.95
CA MET A 94 5.93 -19.10 -0.92
C MET A 94 6.36 -17.68 -1.34
N ARG A 95 6.18 -17.29 -2.60
CA ARG A 95 6.62 -15.95 -3.07
C ARG A 95 5.95 -14.79 -2.34
N PRO A 96 4.64 -14.85 -2.01
CA PRO A 96 3.97 -13.78 -1.27
C PRO A 96 4.59 -13.48 0.10
N VAL A 97 5.25 -14.46 0.74
CA VAL A 97 5.93 -14.29 2.04
C VAL A 97 6.99 -13.18 1.98
N GLY A 98 7.59 -12.93 0.81
CA GLY A 98 8.54 -11.83 0.61
C GLY A 98 7.96 -10.47 0.95
N GLU A 99 6.69 -10.24 0.64
CA GLU A 99 6.00 -9.00 0.97
C GLU A 99 5.79 -8.84 2.49
N ILE A 100 5.52 -9.93 3.19
CA ILE A 100 5.41 -9.91 4.67
C ILE A 100 6.77 -9.61 5.31
N GLU A 101 7.84 -10.22 4.79
CA GLU A 101 9.22 -9.94 5.24
C GLU A 101 9.59 -8.46 5.02
N PHE A 102 9.23 -7.92 3.87
CA PHE A 102 9.41 -6.50 3.56
C PHE A 102 8.63 -5.62 4.55
N ALA A 103 7.33 -5.85 4.73
CA ALA A 103 6.48 -5.06 5.62
C ALA A 103 6.97 -5.11 7.08
N ARG A 104 7.44 -6.29 7.56
CA ARG A 104 8.08 -6.42 8.86
C ARG A 104 9.36 -5.62 8.97
N GLY A 105 10.17 -5.58 7.90
CA GLY A 105 11.36 -4.74 7.84
C GLY A 105 11.04 -3.26 7.97
N ILE A 106 9.99 -2.80 7.29
CA ILE A 106 9.48 -1.43 7.41
C ILE A 106 9.01 -1.12 8.84
N GLY A 107 8.25 -2.04 9.46
CA GLY A 107 7.85 -1.91 10.86
C GLY A 107 9.05 -1.78 11.81
N ALA A 108 10.08 -2.62 11.63
CA ALA A 108 11.30 -2.56 12.45
C ALA A 108 12.06 -1.22 12.27
N VAL A 109 12.06 -0.65 11.06
CA VAL A 109 12.63 0.68 10.82
C VAL A 109 11.83 1.75 11.56
N ALA A 110 10.50 1.68 11.54
CA ALA A 110 9.64 2.62 12.25
C ALA A 110 9.76 2.50 13.78
N ASP A 111 9.84 1.29 14.30
CA ASP A 111 10.00 1.02 15.75
C ASP A 111 11.34 1.55 16.31
N SER A 112 12.29 1.94 15.47
CA SER A 112 13.51 2.66 15.91
C SER A 112 13.22 4.09 16.38
N GLU A 113 12.03 4.62 16.14
CA GLU A 113 11.58 6.00 16.40
C GLU A 113 12.41 7.11 15.73
N VAL A 114 13.37 6.74 14.85
CA VAL A 114 14.19 7.71 14.09
C VAL A 114 13.31 8.59 13.20
N TYR A 115 12.18 8.04 12.75
CA TYR A 115 11.24 8.70 11.83
C TYR A 115 9.95 9.18 12.51
N GLY A 116 9.93 9.22 13.84
CA GLY A 116 8.76 9.66 14.61
C GLY A 116 8.09 8.52 15.39
N PRO A 117 7.03 8.82 16.14
CA PRO A 117 6.44 7.88 17.09
C PRO A 117 5.36 6.96 16.49
N CYS A 118 5.05 7.08 15.20
CA CYS A 118 4.04 6.24 14.57
C CYS A 118 4.57 4.82 14.34
N ARG A 119 3.85 3.82 14.81
CA ARG A 119 4.15 2.40 14.57
C ARG A 119 3.64 2.00 13.20
N VAL A 120 4.45 2.19 12.17
CA VAL A 120 4.13 1.81 10.79
C VAL A 120 4.12 0.29 10.66
N ALA A 121 3.14 -0.25 9.92
CA ALA A 121 2.94 -1.70 9.75
C ALA A 121 2.89 -2.46 11.09
N ALA A 122 2.24 -1.86 12.10
CA ALA A 122 2.04 -2.48 13.40
C ALA A 122 1.22 -3.79 13.31
N SER A 123 0.43 -3.93 12.26
CA SER A 123 -0.21 -5.17 11.83
C SER A 123 -0.08 -5.31 10.33
N ILE A 124 -0.12 -6.54 9.82
CA ILE A 124 0.08 -6.87 8.41
C ILE A 124 -1.04 -7.80 7.95
N VAL A 125 -1.70 -7.44 6.87
CA VAL A 125 -2.62 -8.30 6.12
C VAL A 125 -1.87 -8.77 4.88
N GLY A 126 -1.49 -10.03 4.84
CA GLY A 126 -0.75 -10.64 3.75
C GLY A 126 -1.62 -11.46 2.81
N PHE A 127 -1.06 -11.85 1.68
CA PHE A 127 -1.69 -12.74 0.71
C PHE A 127 -1.24 -14.18 0.90
N ALA A 128 -2.19 -15.10 0.81
CA ALA A 128 -1.97 -16.53 0.62
C ALA A 128 -3.02 -17.07 -0.35
N ASP A 129 -2.60 -17.90 -1.30
CA ASP A 129 -3.52 -18.48 -2.28
C ASP A 129 -4.34 -19.63 -1.66
N LEU A 130 -5.50 -19.31 -1.12
CA LEU A 130 -6.41 -20.30 -0.53
C LEU A 130 -6.98 -21.30 -1.54
N SER A 131 -6.84 -21.08 -2.86
CA SER A 131 -7.25 -22.05 -3.88
C SER A 131 -6.38 -23.31 -3.87
N LEU A 132 -5.22 -23.28 -3.22
CA LEU A 132 -4.33 -24.42 -3.03
C LEU A 132 -4.86 -25.46 -2.02
N GLY A 133 -5.99 -25.19 -1.36
CA GLY A 133 -6.53 -26.07 -0.31
C GLY A 133 -5.51 -26.31 0.81
N ASP A 134 -5.31 -27.57 1.23
CA ASP A 134 -4.35 -27.91 2.29
C ASP A 134 -2.89 -27.55 1.93
N GLY A 135 -2.58 -27.37 0.66
CA GLY A 135 -1.26 -26.95 0.18
C GLY A 135 -0.87 -25.53 0.60
N VAL A 136 -1.81 -24.71 1.08
CA VAL A 136 -1.52 -23.35 1.57
C VAL A 136 -0.93 -23.33 2.99
N ALA A 137 -1.09 -24.40 3.76
CA ALA A 137 -0.69 -24.44 5.17
C ALA A 137 0.76 -24.01 5.46
N PRO A 138 1.77 -24.29 4.58
CA PRO A 138 3.13 -23.80 4.80
C PRO A 138 3.30 -22.28 4.64
N VAL A 139 2.33 -21.61 4.00
CA VAL A 139 2.35 -20.17 3.75
C VAL A 139 1.73 -19.39 4.92
N LEU A 140 0.78 -20.00 5.61
CA LEU A 140 0.06 -19.42 6.75
C LEU A 140 0.87 -19.50 8.05
#